data_646c25f1668ccfbd703e4c860a32c2dc
#
_entry.id   646c25f1668ccfbd703e4c860a32c2dc
#
_cell.length_a   1.000
_cell.length_b   1.000
_cell.length_c   1.000
_cell.angle_alpha   90.00
_cell.angle_beta   90.00
_cell.angle_gamma   90.00
#
_symmetry.space_group_name_H-M   'P 1'
#
loop_
_entity.id
_entity.type
_entity.pdbx_description
1 polymer ?
#
loop_
_entity_poly.entity_id
_entity_poly.type
_entity_poly.pdbx_seq_one_letter_code
_entity_poly.pdbx_strand_id
1 'polypeptide(L)' 'MSKIKDDNGQEIEVDLDKFQKHIDEYHSSGTSIHDENGHYFTVDENFRKKLREKTK' A
#
# COMPACT_ATOMS: atom_id res chain seq x y z
N MET A 1 -2.11 12.34 -7.18
CA MET A 1 -1.38 11.08 -6.97
C MET A 1 -0.35 11.27 -5.88
N SER A 2 -0.06 10.22 -5.16
CA SER A 2 0.84 10.28 -4.02
C SER A 2 1.96 9.27 -4.16
N LYS A 3 3.05 9.52 -3.44
CA LYS A 3 4.20 8.63 -3.48
C LYS A 3 4.25 7.79 -2.21
N ILE A 4 4.50 6.49 -2.38
CA ILE A 4 4.72 5.58 -1.27
C ILE A 4 6.00 4.80 -1.52
N LYS A 5 6.60 4.30 -0.45
CA LYS A 5 7.83 3.52 -0.55
C LYS A 5 7.51 2.04 -0.59
N ASP A 6 8.15 1.33 -1.51
CA ASP A 6 8.05 -0.12 -1.58
C ASP A 6 8.98 -0.78 -0.53
N ASP A 7 9.03 -2.11 -0.53
CA ASP A 7 9.84 -2.84 0.43
C ASP A 7 11.35 -2.60 0.25
N ASN A 8 11.75 -2.13 -0.92
CA ASN A 8 13.15 -1.79 -1.21
C ASN A 8 13.49 -0.34 -0.88
N GLY A 9 12.50 0.43 -0.43
CA GLY A 9 12.69 1.82 -0.10
C GLY A 9 12.58 2.77 -1.29
N GLN A 10 12.18 2.27 -2.45
CA GLN A 10 11.97 3.11 -3.62
C GLN A 10 10.59 3.76 -3.58
N GLU A 11 10.54 5.04 -3.88
CA GLU A 11 9.27 5.74 -3.94
C GLU A 11 8.62 5.54 -5.30
N ILE A 12 7.33 5.20 -5.28
CA ILE A 12 6.54 5.08 -6.49
C ILE A 12 5.29 5.93 -6.35
N GLU A 13 4.77 6.38 -7.48
CA GLU A 13 3.58 7.19 -7.52
C GLU A 13 2.36 6.29 -7.70
N VAL A 14 1.36 6.44 -6.85
CA VAL A 14 0.14 5.64 -6.91
C VAL A 14 -1.08 6.54 -6.70
N ASP A 15 -2.23 6.07 -7.22
CA ASP A 15 -3.52 6.65 -6.89
C ASP A 15 -3.95 6.07 -5.55
N LEU A 16 -3.82 6.87 -4.49
CA LEU A 16 -4.09 6.39 -3.13
C LEU A 16 -5.51 5.88 -2.94
N ASP A 17 -6.49 6.51 -3.57
CA ASP A 17 -7.88 6.07 -3.42
C ASP A 17 -8.06 4.66 -3.97
N LYS A 18 -7.53 4.40 -5.14
CA LYS A 18 -7.59 3.07 -5.75
C LYS A 18 -6.75 2.07 -4.99
N PHE A 19 -5.57 2.48 -4.57
CA PHE A 19 -4.66 1.63 -3.83
C PHE A 19 -5.27 1.23 -2.48
N GLN A 20 -5.83 2.20 -1.76
CA GLN A 20 -6.51 1.95 -0.50
C GLN A 20 -7.68 0.97 -0.67
N LYS A 21 -8.46 1.16 -1.72
CA LYS A 21 -9.59 0.29 -2.01
C LYS A 21 -9.14 -1.15 -2.26
N HIS A 22 -8.07 -1.31 -3.04
CA HIS A 22 -7.50 -2.64 -3.31
C HIS A 22 -7.03 -3.30 -2.03
N ILE A 23 -6.30 -2.56 -1.20
CA ILE A 23 -5.79 -3.08 0.07
C ILE A 23 -6.94 -3.49 0.99
N ASP A 24 -7.97 -2.66 1.09
CA ASP A 24 -9.13 -2.97 1.92
C ASP A 24 -9.90 -4.19 1.42
N GLU A 25 -9.89 -4.41 0.12
CA GLU A 25 -10.65 -5.50 -0.49
C GLU A 25 -9.91 -6.84 -0.44
N TYR A 26 -8.61 -6.82 -0.71
CA TYR A 26 -7.81 -8.05 -0.88
C TYR A 26 -6.75 -8.26 0.19
N HIS A 27 -6.40 -7.23 0.93
CA HIS A 27 -5.33 -7.28 1.94
C HIS A 27 -5.78 -6.68 3.26
N SER A 28 -7.03 -6.90 3.62
CA SER A 28 -7.64 -6.23 4.78
C SER A 28 -7.27 -6.85 6.12
N SER A 29 -6.72 -8.05 6.13
CA SER A 29 -6.35 -8.72 7.38
C SER A 29 -5.08 -9.53 7.19
N GLY A 30 -4.38 -9.76 8.30
CA GLY A 30 -3.15 -10.53 8.30
C GLY A 30 -2.01 -9.82 7.59
N THR A 31 -1.01 -10.58 7.19
CA THR A 31 0.15 -10.08 6.45
C THR A 31 0.17 -10.70 5.06
N SER A 32 0.30 -9.87 4.04
CA SER A 32 0.38 -10.33 2.66
C SER A 32 1.31 -9.42 1.87
N ILE A 33 1.67 -9.85 0.67
CA ILE A 33 2.54 -9.08 -0.20
C ILE A 33 1.75 -8.63 -1.42
N HIS A 34 1.76 -7.33 -1.70
CA HIS A 34 1.13 -6.75 -2.87
C HIS A 34 2.20 -6.38 -3.89
N ASP A 35 1.99 -6.77 -5.14
CA ASP A 35 2.88 -6.44 -6.25
C ASP A 35 2.24 -5.30 -7.06
N GLU A 36 2.99 -4.23 -7.24
CA GLU A 36 2.54 -3.07 -8.03
C GLU A 36 3.65 -2.68 -9.00
N ASN A 37 3.47 -2.97 -10.28
CA ASN A 37 4.44 -2.64 -11.33
C ASN A 37 5.87 -3.09 -11.03
N GLY A 38 6.01 -4.30 -10.48
CA GLY A 38 7.32 -4.84 -10.13
C GLY A 38 7.86 -4.38 -8.79
N HIS A 39 7.08 -3.60 -8.06
CA HIS A 39 7.43 -3.18 -6.69
C HIS A 39 6.59 -3.99 -5.71
N TYR A 40 7.22 -4.42 -4.63
CA TYR A 40 6.53 -5.24 -3.62
C TYR A 40 6.29 -4.44 -2.35
N PHE A 41 5.12 -4.65 -1.77
CA PHE A 41 4.74 -4.02 -0.51
C PHE A 41 4.30 -5.09 0.46
N THR A 42 4.94 -5.15 1.61
CA THR A 42 4.47 -6.02 2.69
C THR A 42 3.31 -5.30 3.36
N VAL A 43 2.12 -5.87 3.19
CA VAL A 43 0.90 -5.27 3.72
C VAL A 43 0.56 -5.95 5.04
N ASP A 44 0.72 -5.23 6.12
CA ASP A 44 0.37 -5.68 7.46
C ASP A 44 -0.46 -4.61 8.15
N GLU A 45 -0.70 -4.76 9.42
CA GLU A 45 -1.51 -3.81 10.17
C GLU A 45 -0.88 -2.41 10.18
N ASN A 46 0.44 -2.33 10.35
CA ASN A 46 1.15 -1.06 10.33
C ASN A 46 1.06 -0.38 8.97
N PHE A 47 1.20 -1.16 7.91
CA PHE A 47 1.09 -0.63 6.55
C PHE A 47 -0.30 -0.05 6.31
N ARG A 48 -1.33 -0.79 6.68
CA ARG A 48 -2.72 -0.34 6.49
C ARG A 48 -3.00 0.94 7.27
N LYS A 49 -2.47 1.02 8.49
CA LYS A 49 -2.63 2.22 9.32
C LYS A 49 -1.97 3.43 8.68
N LYS A 50 -0.74 3.28 8.22
CA LYS A 50 -0.01 4.37 7.56
C LYS A 50 -0.71 4.82 6.28
N LEU A 51 -1.25 3.86 5.53
CA LEU A 51 -1.95 4.17 4.30
C LEU A 51 -3.22 4.99 4.58
N ARG A 52 -3.97 4.64 5.61
CA ARG A 52 -5.16 5.38 6.00
C ARG A 52 -4.82 6.82 6.40
N GLU A 53 -3.71 7.01 7.08
CA GLU A 53 -3.26 8.35 7.47
C GLU A 53 -2.96 9.21 6.25
N LYS A 54 -2.44 8.60 5.19
CA LYS A 54 -2.13 9.31 3.95
C LYS A 54 -3.38 9.68 3.14
N THR A 55 -4.46 8.94 3.30
CA THR A 55 -5.69 9.15 2.52
C THR A 55 -6.69 10.09 3.17
N LYS A 56 -6.39 10.58 4.32
CA LYS A 56 -7.26 11.55 5.01
C LYS A 56 -7.25 12.91 4.35
#